data_c2049fa895110334a418b7ad2d5d2003
#
_entry.id   c2049fa895110334a418b7ad2d5d2003
#
_cell.length_a   1.000
_cell.length_b   1.000
_cell.length_c   1.000
_cell.angle_alpha   90.00
_cell.angle_beta   90.00
_cell.angle_gamma   90.00
#
_symmetry.space_group_name_H-M   'P 1'
#
loop_
_entity.id
_entity.type
_entity.pdbx_description
1 polymer ?
#
loop_
_entity_poly.entity_id
_entity_poly.type
_entity_poly.pdbx_seq_one_letter_code
_entity_poly.pdbx_strand_id
1 'polypeptide(L)'
;MANDPLWRLPEVPTFTLTSPDFADGDALPTSARGSDVGGEDRSPALEWSGAPEGTQSYVLTVYDPDAPTGSGFWHWSLTDVPASTTSLPAGAGTDDALLPAEALRRRNEYGTDTFLGAAPPAGHGEHRYVFTLSALDVPVLEVPADATPAVVGFMLREHLLGRAQLTGTQETPAS
;
A
#
# COMPACT_ATOMS: atom_id res chain seq x y z
N MET A 1 0.37 -21.02 -9.49
CA MET A 1 1.00 -19.68 -9.63
C MET A 1 0.45 -18.81 -8.51
N ALA A 2 1.33 -18.14 -7.78
CA ALA A 2 0.91 -17.12 -6.81
C ALA A 2 0.11 -16.04 -7.55
N ASN A 3 -0.89 -15.43 -6.89
CA ASN A 3 -1.68 -14.35 -7.47
C ASN A 3 -0.76 -13.23 -7.96
N ASP A 4 -0.91 -12.82 -9.21
CA ASP A 4 -0.19 -11.67 -9.76
C ASP A 4 -1.03 -10.41 -9.48
N PRO A 5 -0.56 -9.49 -8.61
CA PRO A 5 -1.30 -8.27 -8.29
C PRO A 5 -1.45 -7.31 -9.47
N LEU A 6 -0.68 -7.50 -10.54
CA LEU A 6 -0.77 -6.70 -11.77
C LEU A 6 -1.62 -7.36 -12.85
N TRP A 7 -2.10 -8.58 -12.64
CA TRP A 7 -2.85 -9.30 -13.65
C TRP A 7 -4.09 -8.51 -14.12
N ARG A 8 -4.17 -8.28 -15.43
CA ARG A 8 -5.21 -7.47 -16.08
C ARG A 8 -5.25 -5.97 -15.68
N LEU A 9 -4.25 -5.47 -14.97
CA LEU A 9 -4.12 -4.02 -14.82
C LEU A 9 -3.50 -3.41 -16.09
N PRO A 10 -3.82 -2.14 -16.41
CA PRO A 10 -3.20 -1.48 -17.56
C PRO A 10 -1.69 -1.36 -17.36
N GLU A 11 -0.95 -1.56 -18.43
CA GLU A 11 0.48 -1.22 -18.48
C GLU A 11 0.64 0.30 -18.46
N VAL A 12 1.47 0.79 -17.58
CA VAL A 12 1.77 2.23 -17.41
C VAL A 12 3.26 2.40 -17.10
N PRO A 13 3.82 3.58 -17.33
CA PRO A 13 5.18 3.89 -16.91
C PRO A 13 5.43 3.58 -15.45
N THR A 14 6.61 3.06 -15.13
CA THR A 14 7.04 2.83 -13.74
C THR A 14 7.92 3.98 -13.27
N PHE A 15 7.93 4.21 -11.95
CA PHE A 15 8.82 5.13 -11.27
C PHE A 15 9.36 4.47 -9.99
N THR A 16 10.17 5.17 -9.19
CA THR A 16 10.85 4.56 -8.06
C THR A 16 10.04 4.70 -6.78
N LEU A 17 9.82 3.59 -6.07
CA LEU A 17 9.31 3.52 -4.70
C LEU A 17 10.28 2.68 -3.88
N THR A 18 10.77 3.22 -2.77
CA THR A 18 11.72 2.56 -1.86
C THR A 18 11.32 2.76 -0.40
N SER A 19 11.96 2.02 0.47
CA SER A 19 11.89 2.21 1.93
C SER A 19 13.29 2.20 2.52
N PRO A 20 13.60 3.07 3.50
CA PRO A 20 14.82 2.93 4.29
C PRO A 20 14.75 1.74 5.27
N ASP A 21 13.57 1.17 5.50
CA ASP A 21 13.33 0.14 6.52
C ASP A 21 13.47 -1.28 5.96
N PHE A 22 13.32 -1.48 4.63
CA PHE A 22 13.50 -2.77 3.94
C PHE A 22 13.75 -2.59 2.45
N ALA A 23 14.42 -3.54 1.80
CA ALA A 23 14.59 -3.56 0.35
C ALA A 23 13.49 -4.38 -0.35
N ASP A 24 13.32 -4.18 -1.65
CA ASP A 24 12.34 -4.92 -2.46
C ASP A 24 12.62 -6.43 -2.41
N GLY A 25 11.62 -7.20 -2.03
CA GLY A 25 11.69 -8.65 -1.83
C GLY A 25 12.20 -9.11 -0.46
N ASP A 26 12.66 -8.18 0.39
CA ASP A 26 13.13 -8.53 1.74
C ASP A 26 11.97 -8.64 2.74
N ALA A 27 12.28 -9.24 3.90
CA ALA A 27 11.34 -9.31 5.01
C ALA A 27 11.00 -7.90 5.53
N LEU A 28 9.72 -7.69 5.84
CA LEU A 28 9.27 -6.47 6.51
C LEU A 28 9.94 -6.32 7.89
N PRO A 29 10.23 -5.07 8.34
CA PRO A 29 10.73 -4.83 9.68
C PRO A 29 9.73 -5.31 10.72
N THR A 30 10.21 -5.72 11.89
CA THR A 30 9.35 -6.21 12.98
C THR A 30 8.25 -5.21 13.35
N SER A 31 8.53 -3.91 13.31
CA SER A 31 7.56 -2.85 13.58
C SER A 31 6.35 -2.88 12.62
N ALA A 32 6.53 -3.34 11.39
CA ALA A 32 5.46 -3.43 10.38
C ALA A 32 4.67 -4.75 10.43
N ARG A 33 4.98 -5.63 11.36
CA ARG A 33 4.19 -6.85 11.61
C ARG A 33 2.98 -6.52 12.48
N GLY A 34 1.97 -7.40 12.46
CA GLY A 34 0.82 -7.31 13.34
C GLY A 34 1.20 -7.39 14.83
N SER A 35 0.55 -6.62 15.67
CA SER A 35 0.78 -6.64 17.11
C SER A 35 0.44 -7.98 17.75
N ASP A 36 -0.45 -8.73 17.15
CA ASP A 36 -0.84 -10.10 17.57
C ASP A 36 0.26 -11.15 17.27
N VAL A 37 1.22 -10.85 16.39
CA VAL A 37 2.36 -11.71 16.07
C VAL A 37 3.70 -11.08 16.49
N GLY A 38 3.68 -10.19 17.47
CA GLY A 38 4.87 -9.59 18.06
C GLY A 38 5.43 -8.38 17.30
N GLY A 39 4.62 -7.74 16.46
CA GLY A 39 4.91 -6.47 15.78
C GLY A 39 4.30 -5.27 16.48
N GLU A 40 4.20 -4.16 15.76
CA GLU A 40 3.72 -2.87 16.28
C GLU A 40 2.59 -2.26 15.43
N ASP A 41 2.12 -2.93 14.38
CA ASP A 41 1.19 -2.37 13.37
C ASP A 41 1.63 -1.01 12.83
N ARG A 42 2.94 -0.78 12.76
CA ARG A 42 3.55 0.47 12.35
C ARG A 42 3.92 0.43 10.87
N SER A 43 3.34 1.30 10.05
CA SER A 43 3.70 1.37 8.64
C SER A 43 5.17 1.75 8.46
N PRO A 44 5.90 1.14 7.51
CA PRO A 44 7.29 1.51 7.22
C PRO A 44 7.36 2.90 6.60
N ALA A 45 8.53 3.54 6.68
CA ALA A 45 8.81 4.75 5.93
C ALA A 45 8.89 4.43 4.44
N LEU A 46 8.40 5.36 3.61
CA LEU A 46 8.39 5.24 2.15
C LEU A 46 8.97 6.49 1.51
N GLU A 47 9.71 6.30 0.43
CA GLU A 47 10.30 7.37 -0.38
C GLU A 47 10.07 7.08 -1.86
N TRP A 48 9.82 8.11 -2.67
CA TRP A 48 9.61 7.94 -4.11
C TRP A 48 10.14 9.09 -4.94
N SER A 49 10.46 8.80 -6.20
CA SER A 49 10.98 9.75 -7.16
C SER A 49 10.67 9.33 -8.59
N GLY A 50 10.74 10.29 -9.51
CA GLY A 50 10.61 10.03 -10.93
C GLY A 50 9.17 9.79 -11.39
N ALA A 51 8.17 10.28 -10.67
CA ALA A 51 6.79 10.22 -11.11
C ALA A 51 6.61 10.89 -12.47
N PRO A 52 5.68 10.40 -13.33
CA PRO A 52 5.41 10.99 -14.63
C PRO A 52 5.06 12.49 -14.56
N GLU A 53 5.42 13.22 -15.60
CA GLU A 53 4.99 14.60 -15.77
C GLU A 53 3.46 14.68 -15.78
N GLY A 54 2.91 15.74 -15.18
CA GLY A 54 1.45 15.90 -15.04
C GLY A 54 0.85 15.24 -13.81
N THR A 55 1.64 14.55 -12.98
CA THR A 55 1.18 14.00 -11.71
C THR A 55 0.68 15.11 -10.78
N GLN A 56 -0.56 14.98 -10.30
CA GLN A 56 -1.19 15.93 -9.38
C GLN A 56 -1.44 15.33 -7.99
N SER A 57 -1.61 14.01 -7.90
CA SER A 57 -1.72 13.29 -6.63
C SER A 57 -1.25 11.85 -6.75
N TYR A 58 -1.19 11.19 -5.59
CA TYR A 58 -0.92 9.75 -5.52
C TYR A 58 -2.00 9.02 -4.73
N VAL A 59 -2.17 7.75 -5.08
CA VAL A 59 -2.88 6.76 -4.28
C VAL A 59 -1.88 5.70 -3.83
N LEU A 60 -1.84 5.43 -2.52
CA LEU A 60 -1.02 4.36 -1.93
C LEU A 60 -1.93 3.23 -1.46
N THR A 61 -1.57 2.00 -1.81
CA THR A 61 -2.22 0.80 -1.27
C THR A 61 -1.19 -0.22 -0.84
N VAL A 62 -1.55 -1.04 0.16
CA VAL A 62 -0.77 -2.23 0.58
C VAL A 62 -1.68 -3.45 0.50
N TYR A 63 -1.26 -4.43 -0.29
CA TYR A 63 -2.06 -5.60 -0.64
C TYR A 63 -1.27 -6.90 -0.42
N ASP A 64 -1.90 -7.87 0.25
CA ASP A 64 -1.40 -9.25 0.38
C ASP A 64 -2.17 -10.15 -0.60
N PRO A 65 -1.56 -10.53 -1.74
CA PRO A 65 -2.18 -11.44 -2.71
C PRO A 65 -2.16 -12.90 -2.27
N ASP A 66 -1.41 -13.24 -1.23
CA ASP A 66 -1.19 -14.61 -0.76
C ASP A 66 -2.07 -14.97 0.45
N ALA A 67 -2.83 -14.01 0.97
CA ALA A 67 -3.78 -14.25 2.06
C ALA A 67 -4.76 -15.37 1.67
N PRO A 68 -5.09 -16.30 2.60
CA PRO A 68 -5.97 -17.45 2.32
C PRO A 68 -7.44 -17.04 2.23
N THR A 69 -7.72 -16.11 1.33
CA THR A 69 -9.05 -15.59 1.01
C THR A 69 -9.30 -15.71 -0.48
N GLY A 70 -10.52 -15.55 -0.92
CA GLY A 70 -10.85 -15.57 -2.37
C GLY A 70 -10.36 -14.35 -3.14
N SER A 71 -9.93 -13.27 -2.46
CA SER A 71 -9.62 -11.97 -3.06
C SER A 71 -8.33 -11.31 -2.55
N GLY A 72 -7.52 -12.03 -1.76
CA GLY A 72 -6.36 -11.44 -1.07
C GLY A 72 -6.80 -10.58 0.13
N PHE A 73 -5.91 -9.70 0.60
CA PHE A 73 -6.19 -8.87 1.77
C PHE A 73 -5.55 -7.48 1.65
N TRP A 74 -6.33 -6.42 1.90
CA TRP A 74 -5.88 -5.05 1.82
C TRP A 74 -5.51 -4.51 3.21
N HIS A 75 -4.24 -4.15 3.39
CA HIS A 75 -3.67 -3.70 4.65
C HIS A 75 -3.71 -2.20 4.85
N TRP A 76 -3.72 -1.42 3.77
CA TRP A 76 -3.70 0.04 3.85
C TRP A 76 -4.19 0.66 2.55
N SER A 77 -4.81 1.85 2.65
CA SER A 77 -5.21 2.64 1.48
C SER A 77 -5.24 4.13 1.83
N LEU A 78 -4.57 4.94 1.01
CA LEU A 78 -4.59 6.41 1.05
C LEU A 78 -4.94 6.93 -0.34
N THR A 79 -5.73 8.01 -0.41
CA THR A 79 -5.95 8.79 -1.64
C THR A 79 -5.51 10.23 -1.44
N ASP A 80 -5.42 10.99 -2.52
CA ASP A 80 -5.21 12.43 -2.53
C ASP A 80 -3.90 12.87 -1.86
N VAL A 81 -2.89 11.99 -1.86
CA VAL A 81 -1.53 12.37 -1.43
C VAL A 81 -0.96 13.35 -2.45
N PRO A 82 -0.64 14.61 -2.04
CA PRO A 82 -0.23 15.65 -3.01
C PRO A 82 1.00 15.30 -3.81
N ALA A 83 1.07 15.75 -5.06
CA ALA A 83 2.24 15.54 -5.94
C ALA A 83 3.54 16.12 -5.37
N SER A 84 3.47 17.12 -4.50
CA SER A 84 4.62 17.70 -3.79
C SER A 84 5.20 16.78 -2.72
N THR A 85 4.47 15.73 -2.31
CA THR A 85 4.93 14.74 -1.34
C THR A 85 5.86 13.75 -2.04
N THR A 86 7.03 13.49 -1.46
CA THR A 86 8.02 12.54 -1.96
C THR A 86 8.38 11.45 -0.97
N SER A 87 7.78 11.49 0.22
CA SER A 87 8.00 10.51 1.28
C SER A 87 6.86 10.49 2.30
N LEU A 88 6.70 9.37 2.99
CA LEU A 88 5.90 9.25 4.21
C LEU A 88 6.79 8.68 5.32
N PRO A 89 6.80 9.27 6.52
CA PRO A 89 7.57 8.73 7.64
C PRO A 89 6.97 7.42 8.15
N ALA A 90 7.78 6.63 8.83
CA ALA A 90 7.30 5.43 9.53
C ALA A 90 6.20 5.79 10.54
N GLY A 91 5.11 5.03 10.57
CA GLY A 91 3.96 5.28 11.44
C GLY A 91 2.87 6.16 10.82
N ALA A 92 3.05 6.70 9.62
CA ALA A 92 2.02 7.49 8.92
C ALA A 92 0.70 6.73 8.74
N GLY A 93 0.74 5.39 8.75
CA GLY A 93 -0.44 4.54 8.65
C GLY A 93 -1.40 4.63 9.84
N THR A 94 -0.99 5.17 10.98
CA THR A 94 -1.81 5.26 12.21
C THR A 94 -1.82 6.65 12.85
N ASP A 95 -0.96 7.56 12.41
CA ASP A 95 -0.84 8.92 12.95
C ASP A 95 -1.11 9.96 11.86
N ASP A 96 -2.22 10.69 11.99
CA ASP A 96 -2.61 11.73 11.04
C ASP A 96 -1.65 12.90 10.99
N ALA A 97 -0.92 13.18 12.09
CA ALA A 97 0.07 14.24 12.13
C ALA A 97 1.27 13.97 11.19
N LEU A 98 1.45 12.74 10.77
CA LEU A 98 2.50 12.29 9.84
C LEU A 98 2.05 12.24 8.38
N LEU A 99 0.78 12.50 8.09
CA LEU A 99 0.23 12.57 6.74
C LEU A 99 0.20 14.01 6.22
N PRO A 100 0.36 14.22 4.89
CA PRO A 100 -0.01 15.49 4.28
C PRO A 100 -1.48 15.84 4.58
N ALA A 101 -1.78 17.12 4.78
CA ALA A 101 -3.11 17.56 5.20
C ALA A 101 -4.23 17.19 4.22
N GLU A 102 -3.91 17.06 2.94
CA GLU A 102 -4.85 16.70 1.87
C GLU A 102 -5.06 15.19 1.73
N ALA A 103 -4.12 14.37 2.24
CA ALA A 103 -4.20 12.93 2.13
C ALA A 103 -5.39 12.38 2.93
N LEU A 104 -6.15 11.49 2.32
CA LEU A 104 -7.31 10.87 2.93
C LEU A 104 -7.06 9.39 3.18
N ARG A 105 -7.31 8.97 4.42
CA ARG A 105 -7.38 7.55 4.77
C ARG A 105 -8.60 6.90 4.15
N ARG A 106 -8.39 5.70 3.63
CA ARG A 106 -9.46 4.88 3.06
C ARG A 106 -9.50 3.54 3.77
N ARG A 107 -10.61 2.83 3.61
CA ARG A 107 -10.81 1.53 4.26
C ARG A 107 -9.75 0.52 3.86
N ASN A 108 -9.30 -0.28 4.82
CA ASN A 108 -8.60 -1.54 4.63
C ASN A 108 -9.61 -2.70 4.58
N GLU A 109 -9.15 -3.94 4.53
CA GLU A 109 -10.03 -5.12 4.45
C GLU A 109 -10.95 -5.29 5.68
N TYR A 110 -10.49 -4.89 6.89
CA TYR A 110 -11.34 -4.91 8.09
C TYR A 110 -12.34 -3.74 8.17
N GLY A 111 -12.32 -2.81 7.20
CA GLY A 111 -13.19 -1.66 7.21
C GLY A 111 -12.73 -0.53 8.14
N THR A 112 -11.54 -0.64 8.75
CA THR A 112 -10.84 0.46 9.41
C THR A 112 -10.03 1.26 8.40
N ASP A 113 -9.48 2.39 8.79
CA ASP A 113 -8.74 3.30 7.90
C ASP A 113 -7.25 3.40 8.24
N THR A 114 -6.76 2.51 9.11
CA THR A 114 -5.36 2.47 9.52
C THR A 114 -4.56 1.42 8.73
N PHE A 115 -3.23 1.51 8.82
CA PHE A 115 -2.35 0.43 8.41
C PHE A 115 -2.55 -0.79 9.33
N LEU A 116 -2.68 -1.96 8.72
CA LEU A 116 -2.70 -3.24 9.40
C LEU A 116 -1.35 -3.93 9.18
N GLY A 117 -0.70 -4.33 10.25
CA GLY A 117 0.58 -5.02 10.20
C GLY A 117 0.46 -6.41 9.57
N ALA A 118 1.59 -6.90 9.05
CA ALA A 118 1.67 -8.22 8.43
C ALA A 118 1.54 -9.33 9.48
N ALA A 119 0.55 -10.20 9.31
CA ALA A 119 0.27 -11.31 10.22
C ALA A 119 -0.22 -12.55 9.44
N PRO A 120 0.62 -13.15 8.57
CA PRO A 120 0.20 -14.35 7.86
C PRO A 120 -0.06 -15.50 8.84
N PRO A 121 -1.04 -16.37 8.54
CA PRO A 121 -1.35 -17.51 9.42
C PRO A 121 -0.13 -18.41 9.66
N ALA A 122 0.05 -18.90 10.88
CA ALA A 122 1.17 -19.75 11.25
C ALA A 122 1.27 -21.00 10.34
N GLY A 123 2.45 -21.25 9.78
CA GLY A 123 2.70 -22.39 8.89
C GLY A 123 2.11 -22.27 7.48
N HIS A 124 1.54 -21.13 7.11
CA HIS A 124 0.99 -20.91 5.77
C HIS A 124 2.09 -20.63 4.72
N GLY A 125 3.31 -20.32 5.16
CA GLY A 125 4.42 -19.92 4.33
C GLY A 125 4.55 -18.39 4.22
N GLU A 126 5.44 -17.97 3.33
CA GLU A 126 5.73 -16.57 3.11
C GLU A 126 4.62 -15.88 2.32
N HIS A 127 4.17 -14.73 2.81
CA HIS A 127 3.24 -13.83 2.13
C HIS A 127 3.96 -12.59 1.62
N ARG A 128 3.49 -12.05 0.51
CA ARG A 128 3.93 -10.79 -0.06
C ARG A 128 3.03 -9.66 0.40
N TYR A 129 3.63 -8.51 0.70
CA TYR A 129 2.94 -7.26 1.01
C TYR A 129 3.36 -6.24 -0.04
N VAL A 130 2.48 -6.02 -1.01
CA VAL A 130 2.77 -5.21 -2.20
C VAL A 130 2.32 -3.77 -1.93
N PHE A 131 3.29 -2.89 -1.70
CA PHE A 131 3.10 -1.44 -1.63
C PHE A 131 3.02 -0.92 -3.06
N THR A 132 1.89 -0.34 -3.42
CA THR A 132 1.67 0.23 -4.76
C THR A 132 1.38 1.71 -4.64
N LEU A 133 2.19 2.54 -5.30
CA LEU A 133 1.98 3.98 -5.42
C LEU A 133 1.57 4.30 -6.87
N SER A 134 0.35 4.78 -7.03
CA SER A 134 -0.24 5.15 -8.30
C SER A 134 -0.22 6.67 -8.47
N ALA A 135 0.39 7.17 -9.54
CA ALA A 135 0.44 8.59 -9.88
C ALA A 135 -0.77 8.96 -10.75
N LEU A 136 -1.50 10.00 -10.37
CA LEU A 136 -2.74 10.43 -11.01
C LEU A 136 -2.64 11.83 -11.60
N ASP A 137 -3.41 12.09 -12.67
CA ASP A 137 -3.53 13.39 -13.35
C ASP A 137 -4.58 14.32 -12.73
N VAL A 138 -5.12 13.96 -11.57
CA VAL A 138 -6.09 14.76 -10.80
C VAL A 138 -5.58 14.99 -9.38
N PRO A 139 -5.87 16.15 -8.75
CA PRO A 139 -5.44 16.41 -7.37
C PRO A 139 -6.30 15.67 -6.34
N VAL A 140 -7.55 15.34 -6.69
CA VAL A 140 -8.52 14.63 -5.85
C VAL A 140 -9.14 13.52 -6.67
N LEU A 141 -9.13 12.31 -6.12
CA LEU A 141 -9.82 11.16 -6.72
C LEU A 141 -11.26 11.09 -6.20
N GLU A 142 -12.22 11.34 -7.07
CA GLU A 142 -13.65 11.28 -6.76
C GLU A 142 -14.10 9.84 -6.51
N VAL A 143 -14.13 9.43 -5.24
CA VAL A 143 -14.60 8.11 -4.81
C VAL A 143 -15.54 8.25 -3.61
N PRO A 144 -16.49 7.31 -3.40
CA PRO A 144 -17.30 7.29 -2.19
C PRO A 144 -16.44 7.31 -0.92
N ALA A 145 -16.90 7.97 0.14
CA ALA A 145 -16.15 8.08 1.40
C ALA A 145 -15.86 6.70 2.04
N ASP A 146 -16.73 5.74 1.80
CA ASP A 146 -16.62 4.36 2.27
C ASP A 146 -16.06 3.39 1.21
N ALA A 147 -15.44 3.93 0.13
CA ALA A 147 -14.87 3.11 -0.94
C ALA A 147 -13.87 2.10 -0.39
N THR A 148 -14.03 0.85 -0.83
CA THR A 148 -13.03 -0.21 -0.57
C THR A 148 -11.80 0.01 -1.44
N PRO A 149 -10.63 -0.55 -1.10
CA PRO A 149 -9.44 -0.45 -1.96
C PRO A 149 -9.67 -0.96 -3.38
N ALA A 150 -10.54 -1.97 -3.56
CA ALA A 150 -10.92 -2.46 -4.89
C ALA A 150 -11.71 -1.40 -5.69
N VAL A 151 -12.62 -0.65 -5.05
CA VAL A 151 -13.35 0.47 -5.68
C VAL A 151 -12.39 1.61 -6.00
N VAL A 152 -11.48 1.97 -5.09
CA VAL A 152 -10.43 2.96 -5.36
C VAL A 152 -9.60 2.55 -6.57
N GLY A 153 -9.13 1.29 -6.62
CA GLY A 153 -8.37 0.74 -7.73
C GLY A 153 -9.13 0.73 -9.06
N PHE A 154 -10.45 0.52 -9.01
CA PHE A 154 -11.31 0.60 -10.19
C PHE A 154 -11.44 2.05 -10.71
N MET A 155 -11.65 3.01 -9.81
CA MET A 155 -11.90 4.42 -10.17
C MET A 155 -10.62 5.12 -10.66
N LEU A 156 -9.46 4.84 -10.06
CA LEU A 156 -8.21 5.51 -10.43
C LEU A 156 -7.73 5.21 -11.86
N ARG A 157 -8.24 4.16 -12.52
CA ARG A 157 -7.79 3.72 -13.86
C ARG A 157 -7.87 4.82 -14.93
N GLU A 158 -8.88 5.67 -14.85
CA GLU A 158 -9.11 6.74 -15.83
C GLU A 158 -8.15 7.92 -15.65
N HIS A 159 -7.44 7.97 -14.51
CA HIS A 159 -6.54 9.03 -14.11
C HIS A 159 -5.08 8.57 -13.98
N LEU A 160 -4.79 7.30 -14.25
CA LEU A 160 -3.51 6.67 -13.95
C LEU A 160 -2.44 7.07 -14.98
N LEU A 161 -1.40 7.77 -14.52
CA LEU A 161 -0.23 8.16 -15.30
C LEU A 161 0.94 7.19 -15.16
N GLY A 162 1.09 6.57 -13.99
CA GLY A 162 2.21 5.66 -13.70
C GLY A 162 1.99 4.89 -12.41
N ARG A 163 2.81 3.85 -12.22
CA ARG A 163 2.74 2.98 -11.03
C ARG A 163 4.13 2.60 -10.57
N ALA A 164 4.37 2.72 -9.26
CA ALA A 164 5.57 2.20 -8.62
C ALA A 164 5.19 1.13 -7.60
N GLN A 165 6.02 0.11 -7.43
CA GLN A 165 5.79 -0.96 -6.46
C GLN A 165 7.04 -1.24 -5.66
N LEU A 166 6.83 -1.66 -4.40
CA LEU A 166 7.82 -2.17 -3.48
C LEU A 166 7.17 -3.35 -2.73
N THR A 167 7.82 -4.48 -2.69
CA THR A 167 7.28 -5.69 -2.05
C THR A 167 8.09 -6.05 -0.83
N GLY A 168 7.45 -6.12 0.32
CA GLY A 168 8.00 -6.75 1.51
C GLY A 168 7.42 -8.15 1.70
N THR A 169 8.08 -8.99 2.49
CA THR A 169 7.61 -10.34 2.79
C THR A 169 7.48 -10.58 4.29
N GLN A 170 6.65 -11.52 4.68
CA GLN A 170 6.53 -11.98 6.05
C GLN A 170 6.06 -13.44 6.08
N GLU A 171 6.63 -14.20 7.00
CA GLU A 171 6.20 -15.55 7.35
C GLU A 171 6.00 -15.64 8.86
N THR A 172 4.94 -16.35 9.28
CA THR A 172 4.75 -16.79 10.67
C THR A 172 5.06 -18.27 10.74
N PRO A 173 6.14 -18.70 11.44
CA PRO A 173 6.50 -20.10 11.54
C PRO A 173 5.37 -20.96 12.10
N ALA A 174 5.31 -22.22 11.69
CA ALA A 174 4.43 -23.20 12.32
C ALA A 174 4.83 -23.39 13.79
N SER A 175 3.85 -23.48 14.69
CA SER A 175 4.04 -23.74 16.12
C SER A 175 4.33 -25.23 16.40
#